data_cc65ac5c5531c63c2e5c45ea25c5d5d2
#
_entry.id   cc65ac5c5531c63c2e5c45ea25c5d5d2
#
_cell.length_a   1.000
_cell.length_b   1.000
_cell.length_c   1.000
_cell.angle_alpha   90.00
_cell.angle_beta   90.00
_cell.angle_gamma   90.00
#
_symmetry.space_group_name_H-M   'P 1'
#
loop_
_entity.id
_entity.type
_entity.pdbx_description
1 polymer ?
#
loop_
_entity_poly.entity_id
_entity_poly.type
_entity_poly.pdbx_seq_one_letter_code
_entity_poly.pdbx_strand_id
1 'polypeptide(L)'
;SSSAASDVYKRQAIGYLEKSKGKDWINKHPDTVQNISAAFGGILSKMTGGSGHTGAYISQMGTKWNLQLDEHAQNIREKLWKEQKKTYDNEYVDNENVGDAYTNLEISSAEANLESRYKQSTQMKLAPVATELLGYYMDGDNSKHGITNIEYTEHGLRVVEFGETSVLNKVLRNDKPINMRFIKDTLNYAGKSPIITSADSYSFYTSGVDLALGLGSATAITSIKFEEGKILAKITVTDHYDFGKKEANAGDFLKSAYILQQSGRKKTFAYKTTYDVTYTIDEFLDYILKGIGD
;
A
#
# COMPACT_ATOMS: atom_id res chain seq x y z
N SER A 1 2.33 -13.16 32.63
CA SER A 1 2.55 -11.79 32.11
C SER A 1 1.83 -11.50 30.82
N SER A 2 1.73 -12.46 29.86
CA SER A 2 0.97 -12.26 28.62
C SER A 2 -0.56 -12.12 28.84
N SER A 3 -1.11 -12.74 29.87
CA SER A 3 -2.53 -12.64 30.23
C SER A 3 -2.92 -11.25 30.71
N ALA A 4 -2.08 -10.58 31.50
CA ALA A 4 -2.36 -9.27 32.07
C ALA A 4 -2.41 -8.18 30.96
N ALA A 5 -1.49 -8.21 30.01
CA ALA A 5 -1.51 -7.29 28.86
C ALA A 5 -2.74 -7.53 27.98
N SER A 6 -3.06 -8.79 27.68
CA SER A 6 -4.27 -9.15 26.94
C SER A 6 -5.54 -8.64 27.61
N ASP A 7 -5.63 -8.74 28.94
CA ASP A 7 -6.80 -8.27 29.69
C ASP A 7 -6.94 -6.74 29.71
N VAL A 8 -5.83 -6.01 29.73
CA VAL A 8 -5.85 -4.53 29.59
C VAL A 8 -6.44 -4.14 28.24
N TYR A 9 -6.00 -4.78 27.16
CA TYR A 9 -6.48 -4.45 25.82
C TYR A 9 -7.92 -4.90 25.56
N LYS A 10 -8.34 -6.03 26.15
CA LYS A 10 -9.76 -6.43 26.14
C LYS A 10 -10.65 -5.38 26.80
N ARG A 11 -10.24 -4.86 27.97
CA ARG A 11 -10.98 -3.80 28.68
C ARG A 11 -11.03 -2.52 27.86
N GLN A 12 -9.93 -2.16 27.17
CA GLN A 12 -9.87 -0.99 26.30
C GLN A 12 -10.84 -1.14 25.11
N ALA A 13 -10.91 -2.32 24.49
CA ALA A 13 -11.85 -2.62 23.42
C ALA A 13 -13.31 -2.52 23.91
N ILE A 14 -13.63 -3.08 25.07
CA ILE A 14 -14.96 -3.00 25.68
C ILE A 14 -15.32 -1.54 25.99
N GLY A 15 -14.42 -0.77 26.59
CA GLY A 15 -14.63 0.66 26.84
C GLY A 15 -14.90 1.48 25.59
N TYR A 16 -14.20 1.20 24.51
CA TYR A 16 -14.44 1.81 23.22
C TYR A 16 -15.81 1.44 22.64
N LEU A 17 -16.17 0.15 22.69
CA LEU A 17 -17.49 -0.34 22.24
C LEU A 17 -18.62 0.31 23.02
N GLU A 18 -18.47 0.42 24.34
CA GLU A 18 -19.44 1.08 25.21
C GLU A 18 -19.64 2.55 24.85
N LYS A 19 -18.54 3.25 24.55
CA LYS A 19 -18.57 4.65 24.11
C LYS A 19 -19.19 4.84 22.73
N SER A 20 -18.96 3.90 21.80
CA SER A 20 -19.36 4.00 20.40
C SER A 20 -20.76 3.48 20.13
N LYS A 21 -21.16 2.37 20.76
CA LYS A 21 -22.44 1.66 20.53
C LYS A 21 -23.43 1.81 21.70
N GLY A 22 -22.97 2.17 22.89
CA GLY A 22 -23.75 2.28 24.10
C GLY A 22 -23.91 0.97 24.88
N LYS A 23 -24.27 1.08 26.16
CA LYS A 23 -24.42 -0.06 27.08
C LYS A 23 -25.52 -1.03 26.65
N ASP A 24 -26.61 -0.51 26.13
CA ASP A 24 -27.72 -1.34 25.68
C ASP A 24 -27.35 -2.25 24.52
N TRP A 25 -26.57 -1.73 23.58
CA TRP A 25 -26.07 -2.54 22.47
C TRP A 25 -25.13 -3.64 22.96
N ILE A 26 -24.21 -3.33 23.87
CA ILE A 26 -23.29 -4.31 24.47
C ILE A 26 -24.07 -5.43 25.16
N ASN A 27 -25.09 -5.09 25.93
CA ASN A 27 -25.91 -6.05 26.65
C ASN A 27 -26.71 -6.95 25.73
N LYS A 28 -27.05 -6.47 24.54
CA LYS A 28 -27.80 -7.23 23.51
C LYS A 28 -26.89 -8.10 22.63
N HIS A 29 -25.58 -7.84 22.61
CA HIS A 29 -24.63 -8.52 21.73
C HIS A 29 -23.40 -9.07 22.51
N PRO A 30 -23.60 -9.82 23.60
CA PRO A 30 -22.48 -10.24 24.46
C PRO A 30 -21.45 -11.10 23.74
N ASP A 31 -21.88 -11.99 22.85
CA ASP A 31 -20.98 -12.86 22.09
C ASP A 31 -20.12 -12.07 21.09
N THR A 32 -20.71 -11.10 20.41
CA THR A 32 -20.01 -10.20 19.48
C THR A 32 -18.97 -9.37 20.23
N VAL A 33 -19.33 -8.80 21.37
CA VAL A 33 -18.43 -8.02 22.24
C VAL A 33 -17.26 -8.89 22.71
N GLN A 34 -17.55 -10.11 23.15
CA GLN A 34 -16.52 -11.05 23.61
C GLN A 34 -15.55 -11.42 22.48
N ASN A 35 -16.06 -11.72 21.29
CA ASN A 35 -15.26 -12.09 20.13
C ASN A 35 -14.37 -10.93 19.68
N ILE A 36 -14.90 -9.72 19.59
CA ILE A 36 -14.13 -8.51 19.24
C ILE A 36 -13.06 -8.26 20.29
N SER A 37 -13.41 -8.30 21.57
CA SER A 37 -12.48 -8.04 22.67
C SER A 37 -11.38 -9.09 22.74
N ALA A 38 -11.69 -10.36 22.50
CA ALA A 38 -10.72 -11.43 22.47
C ALA A 38 -9.76 -11.33 21.28
N ALA A 39 -10.29 -11.06 20.09
CA ALA A 39 -9.48 -10.83 18.89
C ALA A 39 -8.55 -9.64 19.07
N PHE A 40 -9.06 -8.55 19.59
CA PHE A 40 -8.30 -7.33 19.83
C PHE A 40 -7.21 -7.52 20.90
N GLY A 41 -7.55 -8.15 22.01
CA GLY A 41 -6.58 -8.50 23.06
C GLY A 41 -5.47 -9.43 22.54
N GLY A 42 -5.83 -10.39 21.69
CA GLY A 42 -4.87 -11.28 21.03
C GLY A 42 -3.92 -10.55 20.09
N ILE A 43 -4.45 -9.65 19.26
CA ILE A 43 -3.69 -8.82 18.32
C ILE A 43 -2.69 -7.93 19.07
N LEU A 44 -3.15 -7.18 20.04
CA LEU A 44 -2.30 -6.26 20.81
C LEU A 44 -1.28 -6.97 21.70
N SER A 45 -1.64 -8.11 22.27
CA SER A 45 -0.70 -8.95 23.02
C SER A 45 0.45 -9.45 22.14
N LYS A 46 0.18 -9.79 20.88
CA LYS A 46 1.22 -10.16 19.90
C LYS A 46 2.14 -8.99 19.58
N MET A 47 1.58 -7.79 19.36
CA MET A 47 2.33 -6.57 19.03
C MET A 47 3.26 -6.12 20.18
N THR A 48 2.85 -6.28 21.42
CA THR A 48 3.63 -5.85 22.59
C THR A 48 4.64 -6.90 23.09
N GLY A 49 4.76 -8.03 22.39
CA GLY A 49 5.65 -9.13 22.81
C GLY A 49 5.32 -9.69 24.18
N GLY A 50 4.14 -9.41 24.72
CA GLY A 50 3.73 -9.81 26.06
C GLY A 50 4.46 -9.09 27.19
N SER A 51 5.33 -8.13 26.95
CA SER A 51 6.05 -7.36 27.96
C SER A 51 5.40 -6.00 28.19
N GLY A 52 4.90 -5.78 29.38
CA GLY A 52 4.32 -4.49 29.81
C GLY A 52 5.35 -3.38 30.07
N HIS A 53 6.49 -3.40 29.41
CA HIS A 53 7.54 -2.41 29.58
C HIS A 53 7.68 -1.54 28.34
N THR A 54 6.89 -0.49 28.22
CA THR A 54 7.20 0.64 27.34
C THR A 54 6.51 1.91 27.79
N GLY A 55 6.77 2.35 28.98
CA GLY A 55 6.16 3.57 29.55
C GLY A 55 7.06 4.80 29.62
N ALA A 56 8.30 4.80 29.12
CA ALA A 56 9.24 5.84 29.59
C ALA A 56 10.03 6.61 28.52
N TYR A 57 9.89 6.41 27.22
CA TYR A 57 10.90 6.96 26.29
C TYR A 57 10.44 8.03 25.28
N ILE A 58 9.21 8.48 25.22
CA ILE A 58 8.77 9.36 24.10
C ILE A 58 8.18 10.70 24.52
N SER A 59 8.59 11.30 25.62
CA SER A 59 8.16 12.68 25.91
C SER A 59 8.99 13.80 25.24
N GLN A 60 9.98 13.48 24.42
CA GLN A 60 10.91 14.48 23.91
C GLN A 60 11.07 14.64 22.40
N MET A 61 10.38 13.88 21.56
CA MET A 61 10.47 14.08 20.10
C MET A 61 9.22 14.74 19.54
N GLY A 62 9.27 16.06 19.39
CA GLY A 62 8.23 16.85 18.75
C GLY A 62 7.99 16.48 17.30
N THR A 63 6.74 16.37 16.93
CA THR A 63 6.07 16.73 15.67
C THR A 63 6.19 15.89 14.41
N LYS A 64 7.06 14.92 14.25
CA LYS A 64 6.96 13.90 13.20
C LYS A 64 7.37 12.54 13.76
N TRP A 65 6.39 11.67 13.95
CA TRP A 65 6.64 10.28 14.29
C TRP A 65 7.14 9.56 13.05
N ASN A 66 8.44 9.38 12.94
CA ASN A 66 9.01 8.46 11.97
C ASN A 66 9.18 7.11 12.64
N LEU A 67 8.64 6.05 12.06
CA LEU A 67 8.90 4.70 12.51
C LEU A 67 10.36 4.35 12.24
N GLN A 68 11.19 4.38 13.28
CA GLN A 68 12.54 3.84 13.20
C GLN A 68 12.45 2.31 13.33
N LEU A 69 12.79 1.64 12.24
CA LEU A 69 12.85 0.18 12.21
C LEU A 69 14.14 -0.29 12.90
N ASP A 70 14.05 -1.36 13.67
CA ASP A 70 15.24 -2.08 14.12
C ASP A 70 15.93 -2.77 12.92
N GLU A 71 17.18 -3.19 13.11
CA GLU A 71 17.97 -3.83 12.06
C GLU A 71 17.28 -5.09 11.50
N HIS A 72 16.65 -5.87 12.35
CA HIS A 72 15.93 -7.08 11.94
C HIS A 72 14.76 -6.77 11.01
N ALA A 73 13.92 -5.80 11.38
CA ALA A 73 12.79 -5.37 10.55
C ALA A 73 13.25 -4.76 9.22
N GLN A 74 14.33 -3.98 9.23
CA GLN A 74 14.94 -3.44 8.00
C GLN A 74 15.40 -4.57 7.07
N ASN A 75 16.10 -5.57 7.61
CA ASN A 75 16.59 -6.72 6.84
C ASN A 75 15.43 -7.52 6.22
N ILE A 76 14.33 -7.70 6.94
CA ILE A 76 13.12 -8.36 6.41
C ILE A 76 12.54 -7.52 5.26
N ARG A 77 12.41 -6.21 5.42
CA ARG A 77 11.90 -5.32 4.36
C ARG A 77 12.77 -5.37 3.11
N GLU A 78 14.09 -5.30 3.27
CA GLU A 78 15.04 -5.39 2.16
C GLU A 78 14.92 -6.74 1.41
N LYS A 79 14.79 -7.84 2.15
CA LYS A 79 14.58 -9.17 1.56
C LYS A 79 13.29 -9.22 0.75
N LEU A 80 12.19 -8.76 1.32
CA LEU A 80 10.88 -8.73 0.66
C LEU A 80 10.91 -7.85 -0.61
N TRP A 81 11.60 -6.71 -0.53
CA TRP A 81 11.79 -5.84 -1.68
C TRP A 81 12.62 -6.49 -2.78
N LYS A 82 13.71 -7.18 -2.45
CA LYS A 82 14.53 -7.92 -3.42
C LYS A 82 13.73 -9.00 -4.13
N GLU A 83 12.92 -9.75 -3.40
CA GLU A 83 12.03 -10.77 -3.96
C GLU A 83 11.01 -10.14 -4.92
N GLN A 84 10.44 -9.01 -4.56
CA GLN A 84 9.48 -8.29 -5.39
C GLN A 84 10.12 -7.73 -6.67
N LYS A 85 11.31 -7.15 -6.58
CA LYS A 85 12.07 -6.69 -7.76
C LYS A 85 12.37 -7.82 -8.72
N LYS A 86 12.75 -9.00 -8.20
CA LYS A 86 13.01 -10.17 -9.02
C LYS A 86 11.76 -10.64 -9.78
N THR A 87 10.60 -10.57 -9.13
CA THR A 87 9.33 -10.88 -9.77
C THR A 87 9.07 -9.93 -10.94
N TYR A 88 9.24 -8.62 -10.73
CA TYR A 88 9.06 -7.62 -11.80
C TYR A 88 10.08 -7.77 -12.92
N ASP A 89 11.31 -8.09 -12.60
CA ASP A 89 12.36 -8.34 -13.60
C ASP A 89 12.03 -9.53 -14.50
N ASN A 90 11.51 -10.61 -13.93
CA ASN A 90 11.04 -11.77 -14.68
C ASN A 90 9.84 -11.43 -15.58
N GLU A 91 8.86 -10.69 -15.07
CA GLU A 91 7.71 -10.20 -15.84
C GLU A 91 8.16 -9.32 -17.03
N TYR A 92 9.13 -8.46 -16.78
CA TYR A 92 9.71 -7.60 -17.81
C TYR A 92 10.35 -8.41 -18.94
N VAL A 93 11.16 -9.42 -18.61
CA VAL A 93 11.77 -10.31 -19.59
C VAL A 93 10.73 -11.08 -20.38
N ASP A 94 9.70 -11.60 -19.72
CA ASP A 94 8.61 -12.34 -20.36
C ASP A 94 7.83 -11.45 -21.32
N ASN A 95 7.55 -10.21 -20.94
CA ASN A 95 6.84 -9.25 -21.77
C ASN A 95 7.64 -8.80 -22.99
N GLU A 96 8.97 -8.68 -22.90
CA GLU A 96 9.83 -8.36 -24.05
C GLU A 96 9.88 -9.48 -25.08
N ASN A 97 9.67 -10.72 -24.67
CA ASN A 97 9.74 -11.91 -25.53
C ASN A 97 8.44 -12.23 -26.29
N VAL A 98 7.37 -11.45 -26.11
CA VAL A 98 6.07 -11.71 -26.79
C VAL A 98 6.17 -11.52 -28.32
N GLY A 99 7.01 -10.62 -28.82
CA GLY A 99 7.37 -10.51 -30.23
C GLY A 99 6.25 -10.03 -31.16
N ASP A 100 5.20 -9.38 -30.66
CA ASP A 100 4.12 -8.82 -31.46
C ASP A 100 4.65 -7.64 -32.32
N ALA A 101 4.45 -7.72 -33.62
CA ALA A 101 4.86 -6.69 -34.58
C ALA A 101 3.66 -5.79 -34.95
N TYR A 102 3.91 -4.47 -35.00
CA TYR A 102 2.92 -3.48 -35.37
C TYR A 102 3.41 -2.60 -36.52
N THR A 103 2.48 -2.13 -37.36
CA THR A 103 2.76 -1.17 -38.43
C THR A 103 3.01 0.21 -37.87
N ASN A 104 3.67 1.07 -38.65
CA ASN A 104 3.88 2.48 -38.28
C ASN A 104 2.54 3.23 -38.11
N LEU A 105 1.52 2.87 -38.85
CA LEU A 105 0.19 3.46 -38.70
C LEU A 105 -0.45 3.07 -37.34
N GLU A 106 -0.36 1.80 -36.99
CA GLU A 106 -0.86 1.33 -35.69
C GLU A 106 -0.14 2.01 -34.52
N ILE A 107 1.18 2.15 -34.61
CA ILE A 107 2.01 2.83 -33.60
C ILE A 107 1.61 4.32 -33.50
N SER A 108 1.51 5.04 -34.61
CA SER A 108 1.13 6.44 -34.64
C SER A 108 -0.28 6.68 -34.11
N SER A 109 -1.22 5.79 -34.45
CA SER A 109 -2.58 5.82 -33.89
C SER A 109 -2.61 5.58 -32.40
N ALA A 110 -1.80 4.65 -31.91
CA ALA A 110 -1.67 4.38 -30.47
C ALA A 110 -1.07 5.57 -29.71
N GLU A 111 -0.03 6.21 -30.27
CA GLU A 111 0.55 7.43 -29.69
C GLU A 111 -0.49 8.56 -29.58
N ALA A 112 -1.22 8.84 -30.66
CA ALA A 112 -2.25 9.87 -30.68
C ALA A 112 -3.37 9.59 -29.67
N ASN A 113 -3.82 8.35 -29.58
CA ASN A 113 -4.86 7.95 -28.64
C ASN A 113 -4.40 8.12 -27.18
N LEU A 114 -3.19 7.68 -26.86
CA LEU A 114 -2.64 7.77 -25.51
C LEU A 114 -2.43 9.23 -25.07
N GLU A 115 -1.89 10.07 -25.96
CA GLU A 115 -1.73 11.51 -25.71
C GLU A 115 -3.06 12.21 -25.47
N SER A 116 -4.09 11.89 -26.26
CA SER A 116 -5.44 12.43 -26.08
C SER A 116 -6.02 12.05 -24.74
N ARG A 117 -5.88 10.79 -24.32
CA ARG A 117 -6.35 10.30 -23.02
C ARG A 117 -5.60 10.95 -21.85
N TYR A 118 -4.30 11.10 -21.95
CA TYR A 118 -3.50 11.79 -20.95
C TYR A 118 -3.91 13.25 -20.79
N LYS A 119 -4.07 13.97 -21.92
CA LYS A 119 -4.54 15.36 -21.92
C LYS A 119 -5.92 15.50 -21.27
N GLN A 120 -6.85 14.62 -21.62
CA GLN A 120 -8.19 14.59 -21.03
C GLN A 120 -8.12 14.34 -19.51
N SER A 121 -7.35 13.36 -19.07
CA SER A 121 -7.17 13.04 -17.66
C SER A 121 -6.60 14.22 -16.86
N THR A 122 -5.60 14.90 -17.43
CA THR A 122 -4.99 16.11 -16.83
C THR A 122 -6.02 17.24 -16.68
N GLN A 123 -6.87 17.44 -17.68
CA GLN A 123 -7.90 18.49 -17.66
C GLN A 123 -9.03 18.19 -16.68
N MET A 124 -9.48 16.94 -16.61
CA MET A 124 -10.61 16.54 -15.76
C MET A 124 -10.25 16.41 -14.28
N LYS A 125 -9.00 16.16 -13.96
CA LYS A 125 -8.49 15.99 -12.57
C LYS A 125 -9.23 14.95 -11.72
N LEU A 126 -9.86 13.97 -12.36
CA LEU A 126 -10.67 12.94 -11.70
C LEU A 126 -9.83 11.76 -11.17
N ALA A 127 -8.64 11.56 -11.73
CA ALA A 127 -7.79 10.42 -11.42
C ALA A 127 -6.32 10.87 -11.29
N PRO A 128 -5.96 11.58 -10.21
CA PRO A 128 -4.64 12.19 -10.07
C PRO A 128 -3.50 11.17 -9.99
N VAL A 129 -3.67 10.03 -9.32
CA VAL A 129 -2.66 8.96 -9.24
C VAL A 129 -2.48 8.29 -10.60
N ALA A 130 -3.58 7.88 -11.23
CA ALA A 130 -3.54 7.28 -12.55
C ALA A 130 -2.90 8.22 -13.58
N THR A 131 -3.20 9.51 -13.50
CA THR A 131 -2.63 10.55 -14.37
C THR A 131 -1.12 10.71 -14.14
N GLU A 132 -0.65 10.69 -12.91
CA GLU A 132 0.80 10.77 -12.61
C GLU A 132 1.56 9.56 -13.16
N LEU A 133 1.07 8.35 -12.92
CA LEU A 133 1.72 7.13 -13.43
C LEU A 133 1.72 7.09 -14.96
N LEU A 134 0.59 7.44 -15.59
CA LEU A 134 0.50 7.56 -17.03
C LEU A 134 1.43 8.65 -17.57
N GLY A 135 1.52 9.79 -16.90
CA GLY A 135 2.43 10.88 -17.26
C GLY A 135 3.87 10.44 -17.26
N TYR A 136 4.30 9.72 -16.25
CA TYR A 136 5.67 9.16 -16.20
C TYR A 136 5.89 8.11 -17.31
N TYR A 137 4.91 7.26 -17.58
CA TYR A 137 4.97 6.32 -18.69
C TYR A 137 5.12 7.02 -20.05
N MET A 138 4.43 8.15 -20.21
CA MET A 138 4.44 8.93 -21.45
C MET A 138 5.74 9.69 -21.67
N ASP A 139 6.25 10.40 -20.65
CA ASP A 139 7.40 11.29 -20.81
C ASP A 139 8.73 10.70 -20.29
N GLY A 140 8.70 9.76 -19.35
CA GLY A 140 9.89 9.17 -18.74
C GLY A 140 10.80 10.20 -18.03
N ASP A 141 10.25 11.36 -17.69
CA ASP A 141 11.01 12.49 -17.15
C ASP A 141 11.17 12.38 -15.63
N ASN A 142 12.38 12.02 -15.21
CA ASN A 142 12.72 11.85 -13.79
C ASN A 142 12.75 13.16 -13.00
N SER A 143 12.79 14.31 -13.66
CA SER A 143 12.74 15.63 -13.01
C SER A 143 11.34 16.06 -12.62
N LYS A 144 10.33 15.35 -13.15
CA LYS A 144 8.90 15.53 -12.85
C LYS A 144 8.40 14.42 -11.93
N HIS A 145 7.14 14.49 -11.55
CA HIS A 145 6.41 13.45 -10.82
C HIS A 145 6.93 13.12 -9.41
N GLY A 146 7.84 13.92 -8.86
CA GLY A 146 8.37 13.72 -7.50
C GLY A 146 9.25 12.47 -7.36
N ILE A 147 9.94 12.07 -8.42
CA ILE A 147 10.89 10.94 -8.40
C ILE A 147 12.12 11.32 -7.56
N THR A 148 12.46 10.48 -6.60
CA THR A 148 13.58 10.69 -5.67
C THR A 148 14.72 9.71 -5.87
N ASN A 149 14.49 8.56 -6.47
CA ASN A 149 15.50 7.56 -6.75
C ASN A 149 15.15 6.73 -7.97
N ILE A 150 16.17 6.25 -8.66
CA ILE A 150 16.07 5.36 -9.82
C ILE A 150 17.12 4.28 -9.65
N GLU A 151 16.69 3.05 -9.84
CA GLU A 151 17.57 1.88 -9.94
C GLU A 151 17.14 1.02 -11.14
N TYR A 152 17.95 0.01 -11.47
CA TYR A 152 17.66 -0.93 -12.54
C TYR A 152 17.79 -2.36 -12.02
N THR A 153 16.90 -3.21 -12.49
CA THR A 153 16.97 -4.64 -12.23
C THR A 153 18.09 -5.29 -13.02
N GLU A 154 18.34 -6.57 -12.79
CA GLU A 154 19.38 -7.35 -13.49
C GLU A 154 19.23 -7.29 -15.02
N HIS A 155 18.00 -7.37 -15.55
CA HIS A 155 17.72 -7.34 -16.99
C HIS A 155 17.33 -5.96 -17.53
N GLY A 156 17.51 -4.90 -16.73
CA GLY A 156 17.39 -3.53 -17.18
C GLY A 156 16.01 -2.88 -17.03
N LEU A 157 15.09 -3.51 -16.28
CA LEU A 157 13.84 -2.84 -15.91
C LEU A 157 14.16 -1.65 -15.00
N ARG A 158 13.65 -0.46 -15.39
CA ARG A 158 13.75 0.74 -14.57
C ARG A 158 12.85 0.63 -13.35
N VAL A 159 13.36 0.93 -12.19
CA VAL A 159 12.63 1.00 -10.93
C VAL A 159 12.73 2.43 -10.40
N VAL A 160 11.59 3.09 -10.24
CA VAL A 160 11.51 4.47 -9.78
C VAL A 160 10.90 4.55 -8.39
N GLU A 161 11.39 5.48 -7.58
CA GLU A 161 10.79 5.79 -6.29
C GLU A 161 10.05 7.11 -6.35
N PHE A 162 8.74 7.06 -6.13
CA PHE A 162 7.91 8.25 -5.95
C PHE A 162 8.04 8.73 -4.51
N GLY A 163 8.65 9.90 -4.34
CA GLY A 163 8.90 10.51 -3.04
C GLY A 163 7.67 11.21 -2.45
N GLU A 164 7.88 11.85 -1.32
CA GLU A 164 6.85 12.51 -0.52
C GLU A 164 6.06 13.59 -1.29
N THR A 165 6.67 14.23 -2.27
CA THR A 165 6.03 15.28 -3.09
C THR A 165 5.19 14.75 -4.24
N SER A 166 5.27 13.46 -4.55
CA SER A 166 4.45 12.83 -5.58
C SER A 166 2.97 12.77 -5.20
N VAL A 167 2.12 12.75 -6.22
CA VAL A 167 0.67 12.55 -6.03
C VAL A 167 0.39 11.17 -5.45
N LEU A 168 1.05 10.13 -5.98
CA LEU A 168 0.92 8.76 -5.50
C LEU A 168 1.17 8.65 -3.99
N ASN A 169 2.29 9.18 -3.50
CA ASN A 169 2.62 9.14 -2.08
C ASN A 169 1.59 9.90 -1.22
N LYS A 170 1.22 11.12 -1.64
CA LYS A 170 0.25 11.95 -0.91
C LYS A 170 -1.11 11.28 -0.79
N VAL A 171 -1.62 10.71 -1.88
CA VAL A 171 -2.93 10.05 -1.90
C VAL A 171 -2.92 8.81 -1.01
N LEU A 172 -1.94 7.93 -1.16
CA LEU A 172 -1.84 6.71 -0.35
C LEU A 172 -1.63 7.02 1.14
N ARG A 173 -0.74 7.97 1.46
CA ARG A 173 -0.47 8.36 2.84
C ARG A 173 -1.71 8.90 3.55
N ASN A 174 -2.59 9.60 2.84
CA ASN A 174 -3.80 10.19 3.38
C ASN A 174 -5.03 9.25 3.31
N ASP A 175 -4.90 8.09 2.66
CA ASP A 175 -5.99 7.12 2.55
C ASP A 175 -6.03 6.21 3.79
N LYS A 176 -6.77 6.66 4.80
CA LYS A 176 -6.91 5.94 6.06
C LYS A 176 -7.49 4.53 5.91
N PRO A 177 -8.59 4.29 5.16
CA PRO A 177 -9.13 2.95 4.96
C PRO A 177 -8.12 1.96 4.37
N ILE A 178 -7.36 2.36 3.37
CA ILE A 178 -6.32 1.51 2.76
C ILE A 178 -5.21 1.20 3.76
N ASN A 179 -4.70 2.20 4.45
CA ASN A 179 -3.64 2.01 5.43
C ASN A 179 -4.08 1.12 6.60
N MET A 180 -5.32 1.26 7.06
CA MET A 180 -5.91 0.39 8.06
C MET A 180 -6.02 -1.05 7.59
N ARG A 181 -6.34 -1.27 6.32
CA ARG A 181 -6.36 -2.61 5.71
C ARG A 181 -4.97 -3.25 5.73
N PHE A 182 -3.94 -2.53 5.32
CA PHE A 182 -2.56 -3.02 5.37
C PHE A 182 -2.13 -3.37 6.79
N ILE A 183 -2.45 -2.52 7.75
CA ILE A 183 -2.16 -2.74 9.19
C ILE A 183 -2.88 -3.98 9.69
N LYS A 184 -4.18 -4.11 9.43
CA LYS A 184 -4.99 -5.25 9.86
C LYS A 184 -4.44 -6.58 9.33
N ASP A 185 -4.12 -6.63 8.03
CA ASP A 185 -3.64 -7.85 7.41
C ASP A 185 -2.23 -8.22 7.90
N THR A 186 -1.36 -7.23 8.13
CA THR A 186 -0.02 -7.44 8.70
C THR A 186 -0.07 -8.01 10.12
N LEU A 187 -1.09 -7.66 10.91
CA LEU A 187 -1.29 -8.20 12.26
C LEU A 187 -1.53 -9.72 12.29
N ASN A 188 -1.89 -10.33 11.18
CA ASN A 188 -2.02 -11.79 11.09
C ASN A 188 -0.66 -12.51 11.09
N TYR A 189 0.42 -11.81 10.82
CA TYR A 189 1.78 -12.35 10.82
C TYR A 189 2.42 -12.15 12.19
N ALA A 190 2.30 -13.17 13.06
CA ALA A 190 2.92 -13.15 14.38
C ALA A 190 4.41 -13.46 14.27
N GLY A 191 5.27 -12.49 14.60
CA GLY A 191 6.71 -12.67 14.75
C GLY A 191 7.17 -12.60 16.21
N LYS A 192 8.44 -12.94 16.46
CA LYS A 192 9.09 -12.75 17.76
C LYS A 192 9.58 -11.31 17.95
N SER A 193 9.58 -10.51 16.90
CA SER A 193 10.00 -9.11 16.92
C SER A 193 8.87 -8.20 17.40
N PRO A 194 9.17 -7.11 18.12
CA PRO A 194 8.20 -6.08 18.46
C PRO A 194 7.70 -5.31 17.24
N ILE A 195 8.37 -5.44 16.10
CA ILE A 195 7.96 -4.88 14.82
C ILE A 195 7.54 -6.02 13.89
N ILE A 196 6.27 -6.03 13.51
CA ILE A 196 5.71 -7.04 12.61
C ILE A 196 5.83 -6.51 11.18
N THR A 197 6.36 -7.34 10.28
CA THR A 197 6.55 -6.99 8.86
C THR A 197 5.99 -8.07 7.96
N SER A 198 5.21 -7.66 6.97
CA SER A 198 4.68 -8.53 5.92
C SER A 198 4.71 -7.88 4.55
N ALA A 199 4.59 -8.69 3.51
CA ALA A 199 4.31 -8.23 2.15
C ALA A 199 3.10 -8.98 1.61
N ASP A 200 2.09 -8.24 1.17
CA ASP A 200 0.85 -8.79 0.65
C ASP A 200 0.43 -8.08 -0.64
N SER A 201 -0.20 -8.83 -1.54
CA SER A 201 -0.79 -8.28 -2.75
C SER A 201 -2.22 -7.83 -2.48
N TYR A 202 -2.55 -6.64 -2.98
CA TYR A 202 -3.85 -5.99 -2.78
C TYR A 202 -4.49 -5.61 -4.11
N SER A 203 -5.81 -5.80 -4.18
CA SER A 203 -6.63 -5.24 -5.24
C SER A 203 -7.18 -3.88 -4.82
N PHE A 204 -6.99 -2.88 -5.68
CA PHE A 204 -7.48 -1.52 -5.49
C PHE A 204 -8.77 -1.21 -6.27
N TYR A 205 -9.35 -2.20 -6.95
CA TYR A 205 -10.56 -2.01 -7.76
C TYR A 205 -11.77 -1.52 -6.96
N THR A 206 -11.80 -1.75 -5.66
CA THR A 206 -12.86 -1.27 -4.75
C THR A 206 -12.45 -0.02 -3.95
N SER A 207 -11.26 0.53 -4.19
CA SER A 207 -10.70 1.66 -3.44
C SER A 207 -10.94 3.02 -4.09
N GLY A 208 -11.87 3.08 -5.05
CA GLY A 208 -12.16 4.27 -5.83
C GLY A 208 -11.54 4.23 -7.24
N VAL A 209 -12.09 5.04 -8.13
CA VAL A 209 -11.75 5.02 -9.56
C VAL A 209 -10.27 5.33 -9.81
N ASP A 210 -9.72 6.30 -9.10
CA ASP A 210 -8.33 6.72 -9.28
C ASP A 210 -7.34 5.60 -8.94
N LEU A 211 -7.47 4.98 -7.78
CA LEU A 211 -6.58 3.90 -7.37
C LEU A 211 -6.83 2.61 -8.17
N ALA A 212 -8.06 2.35 -8.57
CA ALA A 212 -8.38 1.24 -9.47
C ALA A 212 -7.68 1.39 -10.83
N LEU A 213 -7.70 2.59 -11.41
CA LEU A 213 -7.06 2.87 -12.69
C LEU A 213 -5.53 2.98 -12.58
N GLY A 214 -5.03 3.56 -11.49
CA GLY A 214 -3.59 3.78 -11.31
C GLY A 214 -2.85 2.53 -10.83
N LEU A 215 -3.37 1.84 -9.85
CA LEU A 215 -2.69 0.72 -9.20
C LEU A 215 -3.24 -0.64 -9.62
N GLY A 216 -4.57 -0.74 -9.85
CA GLY A 216 -5.20 -2.03 -10.15
C GLY A 216 -4.97 -3.05 -9.04
N SER A 217 -3.86 -3.76 -9.11
CA SER A 217 -3.33 -4.62 -8.03
C SER A 217 -1.88 -4.25 -7.77
N ALA A 218 -1.52 -4.07 -6.51
CA ALA A 218 -0.16 -3.73 -6.11
C ALA A 218 0.23 -4.49 -4.83
N THR A 219 1.52 -4.53 -4.53
CA THR A 219 2.04 -5.15 -3.31
C THR A 219 2.33 -4.06 -2.28
N ALA A 220 1.95 -4.29 -1.03
CA ALA A 220 2.34 -3.46 0.10
C ALA A 220 3.28 -4.23 1.03
N ILE A 221 4.44 -3.66 1.31
CA ILE A 221 5.38 -4.12 2.34
C ILE A 221 5.13 -3.24 3.55
N THR A 222 4.55 -3.81 4.61
CA THR A 222 4.09 -3.08 5.78
C THR A 222 4.84 -3.54 7.02
N SER A 223 5.44 -2.59 7.74
CA SER A 223 5.99 -2.81 9.07
C SER A 223 5.15 -2.03 10.08
N ILE A 224 4.77 -2.67 11.18
CA ILE A 224 3.97 -2.03 12.22
C ILE A 224 4.61 -2.21 13.58
N LYS A 225 4.52 -1.16 14.39
CA LYS A 225 4.93 -1.12 15.79
C LYS A 225 3.82 -0.49 16.60
N PHE A 226 3.58 -1.05 17.77
CA PHE A 226 2.68 -0.46 18.73
C PHE A 226 3.48 0.30 19.80
N GLU A 227 3.13 1.56 20.04
CA GLU A 227 3.84 2.40 20.97
C GLU A 227 2.92 3.47 21.57
N GLU A 228 2.88 3.54 22.89
CA GLU A 228 2.10 4.56 23.64
C GLU A 228 0.62 4.72 23.20
N GLY A 229 -0.07 3.62 22.95
CA GLY A 229 -1.46 3.63 22.52
C GLY A 229 -1.66 4.05 21.05
N LYS A 230 -0.59 4.11 20.27
CA LYS A 230 -0.60 4.41 18.85
C LYS A 230 -0.03 3.26 18.03
N ILE A 231 -0.51 3.15 16.82
CA ILE A 231 0.01 2.22 15.81
C ILE A 231 0.85 3.04 14.84
N LEU A 232 2.14 2.70 14.78
CA LEU A 232 3.10 3.28 13.84
C LEU A 232 3.30 2.29 12.70
N ALA A 233 3.13 2.73 11.47
CA ALA A 233 3.33 1.88 10.31
C ALA A 233 4.25 2.56 9.29
N LYS A 234 5.20 1.79 8.76
CA LYS A 234 5.97 2.12 7.56
C LYS A 234 5.49 1.23 6.43
N ILE A 235 5.01 1.86 5.36
CA ILE A 235 4.36 1.19 4.25
C ILE A 235 5.12 1.53 2.96
N THR A 236 5.47 0.49 2.21
CA THR A 236 5.97 0.63 0.84
C THR A 236 4.96 -0.02 -0.10
N VAL A 237 4.36 0.77 -0.96
CA VAL A 237 3.50 0.27 -2.04
C VAL A 237 4.32 0.21 -3.32
N THR A 238 4.24 -0.91 -4.02
CA THR A 238 5.04 -1.17 -5.22
C THR A 238 4.25 -1.98 -6.25
N ASP A 239 4.54 -1.72 -7.50
CA ASP A 239 3.98 -2.47 -8.62
C ASP A 239 4.87 -2.34 -9.87
N HIS A 240 4.61 -3.21 -10.85
CA HIS A 240 5.16 -3.10 -12.20
C HIS A 240 4.11 -2.44 -13.09
N TYR A 241 4.40 -1.24 -13.57
CA TYR A 241 3.53 -0.49 -14.48
C TYR A 241 3.76 -0.96 -15.91
N ASP A 242 2.97 -1.96 -16.30
CA ASP A 242 3.01 -2.62 -17.59
C ASP A 242 1.60 -2.86 -18.14
N PHE A 243 1.54 -3.27 -19.39
CA PHE A 243 0.29 -3.56 -20.08
C PHE A 243 0.35 -4.96 -20.70
N GLY A 244 -0.45 -5.87 -20.17
CA GLY A 244 -0.51 -7.24 -20.63
C GLY A 244 -1.35 -7.41 -21.89
N LYS A 245 -1.12 -8.51 -22.63
CA LYS A 245 -1.89 -8.83 -23.84
C LYS A 245 -3.38 -9.06 -23.56
N LYS A 246 -3.73 -9.55 -22.39
CA LYS A 246 -5.14 -9.73 -22.00
C LYS A 246 -5.83 -8.39 -21.79
N GLU A 247 -5.17 -7.46 -21.13
CA GLU A 247 -5.67 -6.11 -20.84
C GLU A 247 -5.83 -5.31 -22.14
N ALA A 248 -4.97 -5.53 -23.13
CA ALA A 248 -5.06 -4.89 -24.46
C ALA A 248 -6.40 -5.16 -25.17
N ASN A 249 -7.08 -6.23 -24.83
CA ASN A 249 -8.40 -6.55 -25.40
C ASN A 249 -9.57 -5.89 -24.63
N ALA A 250 -9.30 -5.23 -23.51
CA ALA A 250 -10.33 -4.63 -22.66
C ALA A 250 -10.73 -3.20 -23.07
N GLY A 251 -10.01 -2.56 -23.99
CA GLY A 251 -10.33 -1.23 -24.51
C GLY A 251 -9.20 -0.56 -25.27
N ASP A 252 -9.54 0.50 -26.03
CA ASP A 252 -8.60 1.18 -26.93
C ASP A 252 -7.40 1.82 -26.20
N PHE A 253 -7.61 2.31 -25.00
CA PHE A 253 -6.54 2.88 -24.18
C PHE A 253 -5.49 1.82 -23.84
N LEU A 254 -5.91 0.69 -23.27
CA LEU A 254 -5.01 -0.41 -22.87
C LEU A 254 -4.33 -1.04 -24.08
N LYS A 255 -5.06 -1.15 -25.20
CA LYS A 255 -4.50 -1.61 -26.46
C LYS A 255 -3.41 -0.67 -26.99
N SER A 256 -3.63 0.63 -26.96
CA SER A 256 -2.66 1.62 -27.37
C SER A 256 -1.40 1.59 -26.51
N ALA A 257 -1.55 1.51 -25.21
CA ALA A 257 -0.42 1.39 -24.29
C ALA A 257 0.38 0.10 -24.53
N TYR A 258 -0.29 -1.02 -24.74
CA TYR A 258 0.34 -2.29 -25.10
C TYR A 258 1.12 -2.22 -26.42
N ILE A 259 0.54 -1.61 -27.47
CA ILE A 259 1.21 -1.40 -28.77
C ILE A 259 2.50 -0.60 -28.59
N LEU A 260 2.45 0.49 -27.81
CA LEU A 260 3.64 1.33 -27.58
C LEU A 260 4.71 0.61 -26.77
N GLN A 261 4.32 -0.22 -25.84
CA GLN A 261 5.23 -1.06 -25.08
C GLN A 261 5.90 -2.11 -25.98
N GLN A 262 5.14 -2.87 -26.77
CA GLN A 262 5.64 -3.92 -27.64
C GLN A 262 6.49 -3.39 -28.80
N SER A 263 6.19 -2.20 -29.31
CA SER A 263 6.98 -1.54 -30.33
C SER A 263 8.28 -0.88 -29.83
N GLY A 264 8.53 -0.92 -28.51
CA GLY A 264 9.66 -0.26 -27.87
C GLY A 264 9.58 1.27 -27.80
N ARG A 265 8.44 1.86 -28.18
CA ARG A 265 8.21 3.31 -28.15
C ARG A 265 8.06 3.84 -26.73
N LYS A 266 7.47 3.06 -25.85
CA LYS A 266 7.37 3.33 -24.42
C LYS A 266 7.90 2.14 -23.66
N LYS A 267 8.56 2.41 -22.52
CA LYS A 267 9.11 1.38 -21.66
C LYS A 267 8.31 1.27 -20.38
N THR A 268 8.05 0.04 -19.99
CA THR A 268 7.49 -0.24 -18.68
C THR A 268 8.48 0.12 -17.59
N PHE A 269 7.99 0.29 -16.40
CA PHE A 269 8.80 0.57 -15.23
C PHE A 269 8.16 -0.05 -13.99
N ALA A 270 8.97 -0.48 -13.05
CA ALA A 270 8.49 -0.77 -11.71
C ALA A 270 8.58 0.51 -10.86
N TYR A 271 7.71 0.63 -9.88
CA TYR A 271 7.76 1.74 -8.95
C TYR A 271 7.59 1.30 -7.51
N LYS A 272 8.05 2.12 -6.60
CA LYS A 272 7.72 2.05 -5.19
C LYS A 272 7.48 3.45 -4.64
N THR A 273 6.68 3.52 -3.59
CA THR A 273 6.56 4.71 -2.74
C THR A 273 6.51 4.28 -1.29
N THR A 274 7.21 4.99 -0.43
CA THR A 274 7.31 4.66 1.00
C THR A 274 6.85 5.84 1.82
N TYR A 275 6.07 5.56 2.84
CA TYR A 275 5.55 6.57 3.77
C TYR A 275 5.31 5.98 5.15
N ASP A 276 5.30 6.87 6.15
CA ASP A 276 4.95 6.54 7.52
C ASP A 276 3.56 7.08 7.84
N VAL A 277 2.76 6.31 8.56
CA VAL A 277 1.47 6.73 9.10
C VAL A 277 1.37 6.36 10.57
N THR A 278 0.62 7.17 11.31
CA THR A 278 0.35 6.94 12.73
C THR A 278 -1.14 7.03 12.96
N TYR A 279 -1.70 6.02 13.61
CA TYR A 279 -3.11 5.97 13.98
C TYR A 279 -3.26 5.69 15.47
N THR A 280 -4.34 6.16 16.07
CA THR A 280 -4.70 5.77 17.43
C THR A 280 -5.35 4.38 17.44
N ILE A 281 -5.35 3.73 18.59
CA ILE A 281 -6.07 2.46 18.77
C ILE A 281 -7.56 2.65 18.50
N ASP A 282 -8.14 3.77 18.92
CA ASP A 282 -9.55 4.09 18.72
C ASP A 282 -9.90 4.19 17.22
N GLU A 283 -9.02 4.77 16.40
CA GLU A 283 -9.19 4.81 14.94
C GLU A 283 -9.16 3.40 14.33
N PHE A 284 -8.27 2.55 14.81
CA PHE A 284 -8.17 1.17 14.35
C PHE A 284 -9.38 0.32 14.76
N LEU A 285 -9.87 0.49 15.99
CA LEU A 285 -11.09 -0.15 16.47
C LEU A 285 -12.32 0.29 15.67
N ASP A 286 -12.44 1.58 15.36
CA ASP A 286 -13.50 2.11 14.51
C ASP A 286 -13.50 1.45 13.12
N TYR A 287 -12.33 1.27 12.53
CA TYR A 287 -12.18 0.57 11.25
C TYR A 287 -12.63 -0.89 11.32
N ILE A 288 -12.23 -1.62 12.38
CA ILE A 288 -12.64 -3.02 12.55
C ILE A 288 -14.15 -3.13 12.75
N LEU A 289 -14.74 -2.25 13.55
CA LEU A 289 -16.18 -2.26 13.83
C LEU A 289 -17.02 -1.97 12.59
N LYS A 290 -16.61 -1.06 11.73
CA LYS A 290 -17.28 -0.79 10.46
C LYS A 290 -17.28 -1.99 9.51
N GLY A 291 -16.28 -2.85 9.60
CA GLY A 291 -16.18 -4.08 8.80
C GLY A 291 -17.09 -5.22 9.27
N ILE A 292 -17.64 -5.14 10.50
CA ILE A 292 -18.47 -6.21 11.07
C ILE A 292 -19.97 -6.06 10.68
N GLY A 293 -20.36 -4.87 10.22
CA GLY A 293 -21.75 -4.55 9.87
C GLY A 293 -22.67 -4.45 11.10
N ASP A 294 -23.71 -3.65 11.03
CA ASP A 294 -24.74 -3.58 12.07
C ASP A 294 -25.60 -4.86 12.13
#